data_47b863c4e6696223d866fd2618d51c75
#
_entry.id   47b863c4e6696223d866fd2618d51c75
#
_cell.length_a   1.000
_cell.length_b   1.000
_cell.length_c   1.000
_cell.angle_alpha   90.00
_cell.angle_beta   90.00
_cell.angle_gamma   90.00
#
_symmetry.space_group_name_H-M   'P 1'
#
loop_
_entity.id
_entity.type
_entity.pdbx_description
1 polymer ?
#
loop_
_entity_poly.entity_id
_entity_poly.type
_entity_poly.pdbx_seq_one_letter_code
_entity_poly.pdbx_strand_id
1 'polypeptide(L)'
;EFYEMLRKPGLYKVGGLGGCTLISKKVIESGVSFSPIYNLSFPGEDRHFCVRAAVHGFEMYADTYYPAYHIYRKTDLKGCEDYKRKCSYREVRI
;
A
#
# COMPACT_ATOMS: atom_id res chain seq x y z
N GLU A 1 -6.88 14.87 8.96
CA GLU A 1 -6.32 14.44 7.66
C GLU A 1 -6.55 12.97 7.37
N PHE A 2 -6.13 12.10 8.28
CA PHE A 2 -6.31 10.65 8.11
C PHE A 2 -7.79 10.28 7.95
N TYR A 3 -8.67 10.86 8.75
CA TYR A 3 -10.10 10.60 8.66
C TYR A 3 -10.70 11.13 7.36
N GLU A 4 -10.18 12.21 6.84
CA GLU A 4 -10.63 12.74 5.55
C GLU A 4 -10.28 11.81 4.40
N MET A 5 -9.11 11.18 4.45
CA MET A 5 -8.71 10.18 3.47
C MET A 5 -9.67 8.99 3.45
N LEU A 6 -10.18 8.60 4.61
CA LEU A 6 -11.16 7.52 4.72
C LEU A 6 -12.54 7.91 4.21
N ARG A 7 -12.90 9.19 4.30
CA ARG A 7 -14.20 9.70 3.87
C ARG A 7 -14.28 10.02 2.40
N LYS A 8 -13.20 10.54 1.83
CA LYS A 8 -13.13 10.94 0.42
C LYS A 8 -12.18 10.02 -0.33
N PRO A 9 -12.71 9.08 -1.11
CA PRO A 9 -11.86 8.25 -1.95
C PRO A 9 -10.99 9.11 -2.86
N GLY A 10 -9.73 8.78 -2.96
CA GLY A 10 -8.79 9.55 -3.75
C GLY A 10 -7.41 8.94 -3.80
N LEU A 11 -6.48 9.67 -4.38
CA LEU A 11 -5.08 9.33 -4.45
C LEU A 11 -4.31 10.30 -3.55
N TYR A 12 -3.74 9.79 -2.48
CA TYR A 12 -3.09 10.62 -1.46
C TYR A 12 -1.60 10.32 -1.36
N LYS A 13 -0.80 11.37 -1.30
CA LYS A 13 0.64 11.23 -1.08
C LYS A 13 0.89 10.76 0.36
N VAL A 14 1.69 9.71 0.50
CA VAL A 14 1.96 9.10 1.82
C VAL A 14 3.45 8.85 2.00
N GLY A 15 3.85 8.62 3.25
CA GLY A 15 5.24 8.33 3.59
C GLY A 15 5.57 6.85 3.65
N GLY A 16 4.59 5.98 3.53
CA GLY A 16 4.82 4.54 3.60
C GLY A 16 3.68 3.75 2.99
N LEU A 17 3.99 2.58 2.48
CA LEU A 17 3.07 1.64 1.87
C LEU A 17 3.34 0.24 2.42
N GLY A 18 2.41 -0.67 2.21
CA GLY A 18 2.50 -2.01 2.78
C GLY A 18 1.93 -3.10 1.87
N GLY A 19 1.16 -3.97 2.43
CA GLY A 19 0.76 -5.27 1.91
C GLY A 19 0.20 -5.39 0.50
N CYS A 20 -0.27 -4.31 -0.12
CA CYS A 20 -0.76 -4.34 -1.49
C CYS A 20 -0.27 -3.08 -2.21
N THR A 21 0.83 -3.21 -2.95
CA THR A 21 1.54 -2.07 -3.54
C THR A 21 1.84 -2.31 -5.01
N LEU A 22 1.50 -1.34 -5.84
CA LEU A 22 1.89 -1.32 -7.24
C LEU A 22 3.19 -0.52 -7.38
N ILE A 23 4.20 -1.12 -7.96
CA ILE A 23 5.54 -0.54 -8.08
C ILE A 23 5.85 -0.26 -9.55
N SER A 24 6.26 0.97 -9.86
CA SER A 24 6.61 1.32 -11.23
C SER A 24 7.93 0.68 -11.67
N LYS A 25 8.08 0.48 -12.97
CA LYS A 25 9.29 -0.06 -13.56
C LYS A 25 10.54 0.74 -13.20
N LYS A 26 10.44 2.06 -13.15
CA LYS A 26 11.56 2.94 -12.79
C LYS A 26 12.10 2.64 -11.40
N VAL A 27 11.22 2.38 -10.44
CA VAL A 27 11.61 2.03 -9.07
C VAL A 27 12.38 0.72 -9.07
N ILE A 28 11.87 -0.28 -9.78
CA ILE A 28 12.52 -1.59 -9.88
C ILE A 28 13.91 -1.46 -10.51
N GLU A 29 14.03 -0.70 -11.57
CA GLU A 29 15.29 -0.49 -12.29
C GLU A 29 16.31 0.28 -11.46
N SER A 30 15.88 1.10 -10.52
CA SER A 30 16.78 1.87 -9.66
C SER A 30 17.51 1.03 -8.61
N GLY A 31 17.10 -0.22 -8.41
CA GLY A 31 17.68 -1.11 -7.42
C GLY A 31 17.10 -0.97 -6.03
N VAL A 32 16.00 -0.21 -5.87
CA VAL A 32 15.28 -0.13 -4.60
C VAL A 32 14.76 -1.52 -4.25
N SER A 33 15.07 -1.99 -3.05
CA SER A 33 14.71 -3.34 -2.61
C SER A 33 14.11 -3.34 -1.21
N PHE A 34 13.61 -4.50 -0.80
CA PHE A 34 13.06 -4.73 0.54
C PHE A 34 14.10 -5.20 1.55
N SER A 35 15.36 -5.30 1.14
CA SER A 35 16.43 -5.76 2.04
C SER A 35 16.59 -4.84 3.25
N PRO A 36 16.95 -5.37 4.41
CA PRO A 36 17.19 -4.53 5.59
C PRO A 36 18.25 -3.48 5.32
N ILE A 37 18.02 -2.27 5.82
CA ILE A 37 18.98 -1.18 5.74
C ILE A 37 19.88 -1.26 6.98
N TYR A 38 21.19 -1.21 6.74
CA TYR A 38 22.16 -1.25 7.82
C TYR A 38 21.91 -0.10 8.82
N ASN A 39 21.97 -0.42 10.10
CA ASN A 39 21.72 0.52 11.21
C ASN A 39 20.29 1.04 11.34
N LEU A 40 19.33 0.50 10.61
CA LEU A 40 17.92 0.79 10.85
C LEU A 40 17.26 -0.40 11.52
N SER A 41 16.79 -0.21 12.74
CA SER A 41 16.29 -1.29 13.59
C SER A 41 14.77 -1.36 13.72
N PHE A 42 14.01 -0.70 12.84
CA PHE A 42 12.56 -0.82 12.88
C PHE A 42 12.10 -2.07 12.11
N PRO A 43 11.00 -2.68 12.52
CA PRO A 43 10.51 -3.91 11.89
C PRO A 43 9.86 -3.66 10.52
N GLY A 44 9.89 -4.69 9.67
CA GLY A 44 9.14 -4.76 8.43
C GLY A 44 9.93 -4.33 7.20
N GLU A 45 9.98 -5.23 6.22
CA GLU A 45 10.62 -5.00 4.92
C GLU A 45 9.97 -3.85 4.14
N ASP A 46 8.68 -3.62 4.35
CA ASP A 46 7.95 -2.53 3.68
C ASP A 46 8.53 -1.17 4.04
N ARG A 47 8.89 -0.97 5.29
CA ARG A 47 9.48 0.28 5.75
C ARG A 47 10.84 0.53 5.14
N HIS A 48 11.66 -0.50 5.04
CA HIS A 48 12.98 -0.39 4.41
C HIS A 48 12.85 -0.03 2.94
N PHE A 49 11.91 -0.66 2.25
CA PHE A 49 11.62 -0.33 0.85
C PHE A 49 11.19 1.13 0.71
N CYS A 50 10.27 1.59 1.55
CA CYS A 50 9.73 2.94 1.47
C CYS A 50 10.79 4.01 1.76
N VAL A 51 11.68 3.77 2.72
CA VAL A 51 12.79 4.68 3.02
C VAL A 51 13.72 4.79 1.81
N ARG A 52 14.09 3.66 1.20
CA ARG A 52 14.93 3.68 -0.01
C ARG A 52 14.27 4.43 -1.16
N ALA A 53 13.00 4.17 -1.40
CA ALA A 53 12.27 4.84 -2.46
C ALA A 53 12.23 6.35 -2.26
N ALA A 54 11.98 6.79 -1.03
CA ALA A 54 11.98 8.21 -0.68
C ALA A 54 13.35 8.86 -0.88
N VAL A 55 14.42 8.18 -0.47
CA VAL A 55 15.80 8.67 -0.63
C VAL A 55 16.15 8.82 -2.11
N HIS A 56 15.63 7.94 -2.96
CA HIS A 56 15.83 8.03 -4.41
C HIS A 56 14.91 9.05 -5.10
N GLY A 57 14.09 9.75 -4.32
CA GLY A 57 13.21 10.79 -4.85
C GLY A 57 11.90 10.30 -5.44
N PHE A 58 11.53 9.03 -5.20
CA PHE A 58 10.25 8.51 -5.64
C PHE A 58 9.14 8.90 -4.68
N GLU A 59 7.97 9.19 -5.22
CA GLU A 59 6.79 9.51 -4.44
C GLU A 59 5.91 8.28 -4.26
N MET A 60 5.23 8.22 -3.13
CA MET A 60 4.33 7.11 -2.78
C MET A 60 2.93 7.65 -2.57
N TYR A 61 1.93 6.93 -3.10
CA TYR A 61 0.53 7.31 -3.01
C TYR A 61 -0.33 6.16 -2.53
N ALA A 62 -1.31 6.48 -1.72
CA ALA A 62 -2.35 5.52 -1.33
C ALA A 62 -3.61 5.79 -2.13
N ASP A 63 -4.11 4.75 -2.80
CA ASP A 63 -5.36 4.79 -3.53
C ASP A 63 -6.46 4.27 -2.61
N THR A 64 -7.35 5.15 -2.20
CA THR A 64 -8.45 4.80 -1.30
C THR A 64 -9.77 4.49 -2.02
N TYR A 65 -9.79 4.52 -3.36
CA TYR A 65 -10.95 4.10 -4.13
C TYR A 65 -11.21 2.60 -4.01
N TYR A 66 -10.15 1.81 -3.95
CA TYR A 66 -10.24 0.35 -3.98
C TYR A 66 -9.37 -0.26 -2.88
N PRO A 67 -9.76 -0.06 -1.61
CA PRO A 67 -8.98 -0.62 -0.51
C PRO A 67 -8.96 -2.15 -0.55
N ALA A 68 -7.80 -2.73 -0.30
CA ALA A 68 -7.64 -4.18 -0.26
C ALA A 68 -8.26 -4.76 1.01
N TYR A 69 -8.81 -5.97 0.89
CA TYR A 69 -9.24 -6.71 2.07
C TYR A 69 -8.05 -7.48 2.62
N HIS A 70 -7.69 -7.21 3.87
CA HIS A 70 -6.54 -7.84 4.50
C HIS A 70 -6.98 -9.04 5.32
N ILE A 71 -6.56 -10.23 4.89
CA ILE A 71 -6.79 -11.46 5.63
C ILE A 71 -5.61 -11.66 6.58
N TYR A 72 -5.79 -11.26 7.81
CA TYR A 72 -4.76 -11.34 8.84
C TYR A 72 -4.87 -12.61 9.67
N ARG A 73 -6.10 -13.07 9.91
CA ARG A 73 -6.41 -14.25 10.71
C ARG A 73 -7.39 -15.15 9.95
N LYS A 74 -7.44 -16.40 10.37
CA LYS A 74 -8.39 -17.36 9.80
C LYS A 74 -9.84 -16.87 9.89
N THR A 75 -10.18 -16.16 10.97
CA THR A 75 -11.51 -15.57 11.14
C THR A 75 -11.86 -14.51 10.12
N ASP A 76 -10.88 -13.87 9.51
CA ASP A 76 -11.09 -12.84 8.49
C ASP A 76 -11.60 -13.41 7.17
N LEU A 77 -11.45 -14.73 6.97
CA LEU A 77 -11.99 -15.39 5.79
C LEU A 77 -13.50 -15.24 5.67
N LYS A 78 -14.20 -15.12 6.79
CA LYS A 78 -15.66 -14.95 6.81
C LYS A 78 -16.11 -13.64 6.16
N GLY A 79 -15.26 -12.60 6.19
CA GLY A 79 -15.58 -11.31 5.61
C GLY A 79 -15.28 -11.20 4.12
N CYS A 80 -14.58 -12.17 3.54
CA CYS A 80 -14.18 -12.12 2.13
C CYS A 80 -15.35 -11.99 1.17
N GLU A 81 -16.40 -12.78 1.37
CA GLU A 81 -17.57 -12.75 0.49
C GLU A 81 -18.33 -11.43 0.58
N ASP A 82 -18.46 -10.88 1.78
CA ASP A 82 -19.11 -9.59 1.97
C ASP A 82 -18.31 -8.48 1.30
N TYR A 83 -17.00 -8.48 1.47
CA TYR A 83 -16.13 -7.51 0.83
C TYR A 83 -16.19 -7.62 -0.69
N LYS A 84 -16.14 -8.84 -1.20
CA LYS A 84 -16.24 -9.13 -2.64
C LYS A 84 -17.53 -8.58 -3.23
N ARG A 85 -18.65 -8.78 -2.54
CA ARG A 85 -19.94 -8.22 -2.96
C ARG A 85 -19.93 -6.71 -3.01
N LYS A 86 -19.38 -6.07 -1.99
CA LYS A 86 -19.25 -4.60 -1.95
C LYS A 86 -18.39 -4.08 -3.10
N CYS A 87 -17.32 -4.78 -3.43
CA CYS A 87 -16.41 -4.38 -4.50
C CYS A 87 -17.00 -4.60 -5.90
N SER A 88 -17.89 -5.58 -6.08
CA SER A 88 -18.47 -5.86 -7.38
C SER A 88 -19.33 -4.72 -7.93
N TYR A 89 -19.76 -3.82 -7.10
CA TYR A 89 -20.52 -2.63 -7.50
C TYR A 89 -19.64 -1.42 -7.81
N ARG A 90 -18.34 -1.55 -7.65
CA ARG A 90 -17.42 -0.44 -7.92
C ARG A 90 -17.01 -0.44 -9.38
N GLU A 91 -17.05 0.74 -9.98
CA GLU A 91 -16.57 0.94 -11.32
C GLU A 91 -15.05 0.89 -11.34
N VAL A 92 -14.48 0.09 -12.24
CA VAL A 92 -13.02 0.02 -12.42
C VAL A 92 -12.58 1.24 -13.21
N ARG A 93 -11.76 2.08 -12.59
CA ARG A 93 -11.17 3.24 -13.24
C ARG A 93 -9.75 2.89 -13.68
N ILE A 94 -9.56 2.91 -14.96
CA ILE A 94 -8.25 2.66 -15.56
C ILE A 94 -7.64 3.97 -16.04
#